data_5c87c3c31c6ee7b20f6f8eb36215bd2d
#
_entry.id   5c87c3c31c6ee7b20f6f8eb36215bd2d
#
_cell.length_a   1.000
_cell.length_b   1.000
_cell.length_c   1.000
_cell.angle_alpha   90.00
_cell.angle_beta   90.00
_cell.angle_gamma   90.00
#
_symmetry.space_group_name_H-M   'P 1'
#
loop_
_entity.id
_entity.type
_entity.pdbx_description
1 polymer ?
#
loop_
_entity_poly.entity_id
_entity_poly.type
_entity_poly.pdbx_seq_one_letter_code
_entity_poly.pdbx_strand_id
1 'polypeptide(L)'
;RDISALAKIVLPVHLYLRLSGFYLIYFASLGVLLPYWGPYLAWLGFGPARIGELLAIPQATKLVAPALWGWLADRTGRRMRVIRWACLAAALAFAGVYPAGNSYLGLASVTVLFSFFWNAALPQFEAVTLDHLGEQAHRYSRVRLWGSVGFVGAAVGLGFATPAWGTSIVPAELLGVFSALW
;
A
#
# COMPACT_ATOMS: atom_id res chain seq x y z
N ARG A 1 -0.46 43.89 8.82
CA ARG A 1 -0.80 42.46 9.06
C ARG A 1 -0.27 41.67 7.88
N ASP A 2 0.77 40.87 8.15
CA ASP A 2 1.60 40.20 7.13
C ASP A 2 0.81 39.12 6.39
N ILE A 3 0.45 39.41 5.15
CA ILE A 3 -0.12 38.40 4.21
C ILE A 3 0.88 37.24 3.99
N SER A 4 2.19 37.53 4.11
CA SER A 4 3.25 36.50 4.02
C SER A 4 3.21 35.50 5.18
N ALA A 5 2.77 35.88 6.37
CA ALA A 5 2.57 35.01 7.52
C ALA A 5 1.31 34.15 7.36
N LEU A 6 0.25 34.67 6.75
CA LEU A 6 -0.96 33.90 6.45
C LEU A 6 -0.75 32.86 5.34
N ALA A 7 0.12 33.16 4.36
CA ALA A 7 0.48 32.20 3.30
C ALA A 7 1.26 30.99 3.82
N LYS A 8 1.98 31.11 4.93
CA LYS A 8 2.66 30.00 5.62
C LYS A 8 1.71 29.10 6.43
N ILE A 9 0.47 29.55 6.67
CA ILE A 9 -0.53 28.84 7.50
C ILE A 9 -1.38 27.87 6.68
N VAL A 10 -1.37 27.99 5.34
CA VAL A 10 -2.22 27.14 4.48
C VAL A 10 -1.35 26.19 3.68
N LEU A 11 -1.55 24.89 3.91
CA LEU A 11 -0.92 23.86 3.08
C LEU A 11 -1.34 24.10 1.61
N PRO A 12 -0.40 24.21 0.65
CA PRO A 12 -0.76 24.39 -0.76
C PRO A 12 -1.69 23.26 -1.22
N VAL A 13 -2.76 23.60 -1.91
CA VAL A 13 -3.80 22.64 -2.32
C VAL A 13 -3.21 21.47 -3.09
N HIS A 14 -2.25 21.72 -3.99
CA HIS A 14 -1.59 20.69 -4.77
C HIS A 14 -0.81 19.70 -3.88
N LEU A 15 -0.16 20.19 -2.81
CA LEU A 15 0.57 19.34 -1.87
C LEU A 15 -0.41 18.49 -1.04
N TYR A 16 -1.50 19.11 -0.56
CA TYR A 16 -2.55 18.40 0.14
C TYR A 16 -3.12 17.25 -0.70
N LEU A 17 -3.45 17.52 -1.97
CA LEU A 17 -4.01 16.52 -2.87
C LEU A 17 -3.01 15.38 -3.16
N ARG A 18 -1.73 15.70 -3.34
CA ARG A 18 -0.69 14.67 -3.58
C ARG A 18 -0.48 13.77 -2.36
N LEU A 19 -0.39 14.37 -1.16
CA LEU A 19 -0.24 13.60 0.06
C LEU A 19 -1.48 12.73 0.32
N SER A 20 -2.67 13.32 0.24
CA SER A 20 -3.94 12.61 0.44
C SER A 20 -4.16 11.52 -0.61
N GLY A 21 -3.81 11.77 -1.87
CA GLY A 21 -3.91 10.81 -2.96
C GLY A 21 -3.09 9.55 -2.72
N PHE A 22 -1.86 9.69 -2.23
CA PHE A 22 -1.06 8.53 -1.88
C PHE A 22 -1.72 7.68 -0.80
N TYR A 23 -2.21 8.30 0.30
CA TYR A 23 -2.91 7.57 1.34
C TYR A 23 -4.16 6.89 0.81
N LEU A 24 -4.94 7.57 -0.02
CA LEU A 24 -6.14 7.01 -0.63
C LEU A 24 -5.81 5.73 -1.40
N ILE A 25 -4.83 5.79 -2.32
CA ILE A 25 -4.46 4.65 -3.17
C ILE A 25 -3.80 3.54 -2.35
N TYR A 26 -2.88 3.89 -1.42
CA TYR A 26 -2.22 2.89 -0.58
C TYR A 26 -3.23 2.12 0.27
N PHE A 27 -4.18 2.82 0.89
CA PHE A 27 -5.20 2.16 1.71
C PHE A 27 -6.31 1.50 0.89
N ALA A 28 -6.55 1.93 -0.35
CA ALA A 28 -7.37 1.19 -1.29
C ALA A 28 -6.78 -0.19 -1.57
N SER A 29 -5.46 -0.30 -1.74
CA SER A 29 -4.80 -1.61 -1.90
C SER A 29 -4.99 -2.52 -0.68
N LEU A 30 -4.97 -1.96 0.54
CA LEU A 30 -5.31 -2.71 1.76
C LEU A 30 -6.78 -3.12 1.82
N GLY A 31 -7.68 -2.24 1.34
CA GLY A 31 -9.11 -2.51 1.25
C GLY A 31 -9.47 -3.65 0.29
N VAL A 32 -8.62 -3.90 -0.72
CA VAL A 32 -8.72 -5.08 -1.58
C VAL A 32 -8.00 -6.27 -0.95
N LEU A 33 -6.74 -6.10 -0.53
CA LEU A 33 -5.88 -7.19 -0.08
C LEU A 33 -6.43 -7.90 1.17
N LEU A 34 -6.81 -7.14 2.20
CA LEU A 34 -7.18 -7.75 3.49
C LEU A 34 -8.46 -8.59 3.42
N PRO A 35 -9.58 -8.10 2.86
CA PRO A 35 -10.81 -8.90 2.84
C PRO A 35 -10.85 -9.95 1.73
N TYR A 36 -10.16 -9.77 0.61
CA TYR A 36 -10.36 -10.60 -0.58
C TYR A 36 -9.21 -11.54 -0.90
N TRP A 37 -8.02 -11.34 -0.35
CA TRP A 37 -6.88 -12.22 -0.63
C TRP A 37 -7.08 -13.64 -0.08
N GLY A 38 -7.61 -13.77 1.14
CA GLY A 38 -7.96 -15.07 1.71
C GLY A 38 -8.99 -15.86 0.89
N PRO A 39 -10.14 -15.26 0.54
CA PRO A 39 -11.12 -15.84 -0.39
C PRO A 39 -10.54 -16.22 -1.75
N TYR A 40 -9.63 -15.40 -2.32
CA TYR A 40 -8.93 -15.74 -3.56
C TYR A 40 -8.06 -16.99 -3.40
N LEU A 41 -7.29 -17.11 -2.31
CA LEU A 41 -6.49 -18.30 -2.03
C LEU A 41 -7.36 -19.55 -1.81
N ALA A 42 -8.51 -19.40 -1.17
CA ALA A 42 -9.49 -20.47 -1.03
C ALA A 42 -10.06 -20.93 -2.39
N TRP A 43 -10.32 -19.97 -3.28
CA TRP A 43 -10.76 -20.25 -4.65
C TRP A 43 -9.69 -21.00 -5.46
N LEU A 44 -8.40 -20.73 -5.21
CA LEU A 44 -7.28 -21.51 -5.79
C LEU A 44 -7.16 -22.94 -5.22
N GLY A 45 -7.98 -23.31 -4.22
CA GLY A 45 -8.01 -24.64 -3.61
C GLY A 45 -7.11 -24.81 -2.39
N PHE A 46 -6.57 -23.72 -1.82
CA PHE A 46 -5.78 -23.83 -0.59
C PHE A 46 -6.66 -24.06 0.64
N GLY A 47 -6.22 -24.99 1.49
CA GLY A 47 -6.86 -25.21 2.79
C GLY A 47 -6.53 -24.11 3.81
N PRO A 48 -7.33 -24.01 4.91
CA PRO A 48 -7.21 -22.93 5.90
C PRO A 48 -5.80 -22.74 6.50
N ALA A 49 -5.07 -23.81 6.75
CA ALA A 49 -3.71 -23.74 7.29
C ALA A 49 -2.76 -23.01 6.34
N ARG A 50 -2.73 -23.38 5.06
CA ARG A 50 -1.89 -22.75 4.04
C ARG A 50 -2.29 -21.29 3.77
N ILE A 51 -3.58 -20.99 3.83
CA ILE A 51 -4.07 -19.60 3.73
C ILE A 51 -3.53 -18.79 4.92
N GLY A 52 -3.62 -19.33 6.14
CA GLY A 52 -3.08 -18.69 7.33
C GLY A 52 -1.57 -18.40 7.22
N GLU A 53 -0.79 -19.37 6.73
CA GLU A 53 0.64 -19.22 6.49
C GLU A 53 0.93 -18.11 5.47
N LEU A 54 0.25 -18.10 4.32
CA LEU A 54 0.42 -17.07 3.30
C LEU A 54 0.03 -15.67 3.80
N LEU A 55 -1.03 -15.57 4.62
CA LEU A 55 -1.44 -14.29 5.24
C LEU A 55 -0.51 -13.83 6.37
N ALA A 56 0.24 -14.73 6.98
CA ALA A 56 1.24 -14.40 8.01
C ALA A 56 2.51 -13.79 7.41
N ILE A 57 2.87 -14.11 6.16
CA ILE A 57 4.09 -13.62 5.50
C ILE A 57 4.17 -12.08 5.48
N PRO A 58 3.14 -11.32 5.05
CA PRO A 58 3.17 -9.86 5.08
C PRO A 58 3.33 -9.28 6.49
N GLN A 59 2.84 -9.97 7.51
CA GLN A 59 3.01 -9.55 8.90
C GLN A 59 4.44 -9.79 9.39
N ALA A 60 5.03 -10.93 9.02
CA ALA A 60 6.43 -11.22 9.34
C ALA A 60 7.39 -10.22 8.67
N THR A 61 7.16 -9.87 7.41
CA THR A 61 7.99 -8.88 6.71
C THR A 61 7.90 -7.48 7.30
N LYS A 62 6.78 -7.11 7.97
CA LYS A 62 6.66 -5.84 8.70
C LYS A 62 7.64 -5.69 9.87
N LEU A 63 8.15 -6.79 10.39
CA LEU A 63 9.13 -6.73 11.49
C LEU A 63 10.50 -6.28 11.01
N VAL A 64 10.85 -6.56 9.76
CA VAL A 64 12.21 -6.34 9.22
C VAL A 64 12.24 -5.26 8.14
N ALA A 65 11.31 -5.29 7.19
CA ALA A 65 11.35 -4.42 6.02
C ALA A 65 11.38 -2.92 6.36
N PRO A 66 10.55 -2.38 7.27
CA PRO A 66 10.57 -0.95 7.58
C PRO A 66 11.91 -0.46 8.11
N ALA A 67 12.59 -1.25 8.94
CA ALA A 67 13.89 -0.88 9.50
C ALA A 67 14.98 -0.83 8.41
N LEU A 68 15.04 -1.83 7.52
CA LEU A 68 16.00 -1.86 6.42
C LEU A 68 15.77 -0.72 5.43
N TRP A 69 14.52 -0.49 5.04
CA TRP A 69 14.16 0.57 4.12
C TRP A 69 14.32 1.97 4.72
N GLY A 70 14.07 2.11 6.04
CA GLY A 70 14.33 3.33 6.80
C GLY A 70 15.81 3.67 6.79
N TRP A 71 16.66 2.71 7.16
CA TRP A 71 18.10 2.86 7.11
C TRP A 71 18.60 3.26 5.70
N LEU A 72 18.10 2.61 4.64
CA LEU A 72 18.47 2.94 3.26
C LEU A 72 18.03 4.36 2.87
N ALA A 73 16.81 4.74 3.25
CA ALA A 73 16.26 6.07 2.97
C ALA A 73 17.04 7.17 3.67
N ASP A 74 17.41 6.96 4.95
CA ASP A 74 18.19 7.90 5.73
C ASP A 74 19.61 8.03 5.19
N ARG A 75 20.26 6.90 4.86
CA ARG A 75 21.62 6.90 4.29
C ARG A 75 21.70 7.57 2.92
N THR A 76 20.67 7.44 2.10
CA THR A 76 20.65 8.03 0.75
C THR A 76 20.13 9.46 0.73
N GLY A 77 19.41 9.91 1.75
CA GLY A 77 18.72 11.21 1.81
C GLY A 77 17.62 11.38 0.75
N ARG A 78 17.18 10.28 0.11
CA ARG A 78 16.30 10.33 -1.07
C ARG A 78 15.02 9.50 -0.86
N ARG A 79 14.32 9.73 0.25
CA ARG A 79 13.13 8.96 0.67
C ARG A 79 12.11 8.75 -0.45
N MET A 80 11.77 9.81 -1.22
CA MET A 80 10.80 9.68 -2.33
C MET A 80 11.27 8.73 -3.45
N ARG A 81 12.57 8.64 -3.72
CA ARG A 81 13.09 7.66 -4.70
C ARG A 81 12.96 6.24 -4.16
N VAL A 82 13.27 6.04 -2.89
CA VAL A 82 13.13 4.73 -2.23
C VAL A 82 11.66 4.28 -2.30
N ILE A 83 10.71 5.16 -1.96
CA ILE A 83 9.28 4.86 -2.03
C ILE A 83 8.87 4.45 -3.44
N ARG A 84 9.22 5.24 -4.46
CA ARG A 84 8.86 4.95 -5.86
C ARG A 84 9.38 3.60 -6.32
N TRP A 85 10.68 3.35 -6.12
CA TRP A 85 11.28 2.07 -6.52
C TRP A 85 10.72 0.89 -5.73
N ALA A 86 10.42 1.07 -4.45
CA ALA A 86 9.78 0.05 -3.64
C ALA A 86 8.35 -0.25 -4.13
N CYS A 87 7.55 0.78 -4.45
CA CYS A 87 6.21 0.58 -5.00
C CYS A 87 6.25 -0.14 -6.37
N LEU A 88 7.18 0.26 -7.26
CA LEU A 88 7.35 -0.43 -8.55
C LEU A 88 7.78 -1.88 -8.36
N ALA A 89 8.78 -2.13 -7.52
CA ALA A 89 9.24 -3.49 -7.23
C ALA A 89 8.15 -4.35 -6.59
N ALA A 90 7.31 -3.76 -5.72
CA ALA A 90 6.17 -4.44 -5.15
C ALA A 90 5.14 -4.83 -6.22
N ALA A 91 4.79 -3.91 -7.14
CA ALA A 91 3.87 -4.19 -8.24
C ALA A 91 4.40 -5.30 -9.16
N LEU A 92 5.68 -5.22 -9.54
CA LEU A 92 6.34 -6.23 -10.39
C LEU A 92 6.42 -7.60 -9.69
N ALA A 93 6.76 -7.62 -8.40
CA ALA A 93 6.77 -8.85 -7.62
C ALA A 93 5.37 -9.47 -7.52
N PHE A 94 4.34 -8.63 -7.30
CA PHE A 94 2.97 -9.10 -7.21
C PHE A 94 2.43 -9.67 -8.54
N ALA A 95 2.91 -9.16 -9.68
CA ALA A 95 2.58 -9.73 -11.00
C ALA A 95 2.97 -11.21 -11.12
N GLY A 96 3.94 -11.67 -10.31
CA GLY A 96 4.30 -13.07 -10.18
C GLY A 96 3.19 -13.99 -9.68
N VAL A 97 2.08 -13.46 -9.19
CA VAL A 97 0.88 -14.27 -8.81
C VAL A 97 0.34 -15.03 -10.01
N TYR A 98 0.36 -14.45 -11.21
CA TYR A 98 -0.16 -15.10 -12.41
C TYR A 98 0.64 -16.35 -12.82
N PRO A 99 1.97 -16.28 -12.99
CA PRO A 99 2.75 -17.49 -13.29
C PRO A 99 2.86 -18.46 -12.10
N ALA A 100 2.70 -17.99 -10.85
CA ALA A 100 2.69 -18.87 -9.68
C ALA A 100 1.47 -19.81 -9.68
N GLY A 101 0.33 -19.34 -10.26
CA GLY A 101 -0.90 -20.13 -10.32
C GLY A 101 -1.35 -20.61 -8.94
N ASN A 102 -1.56 -21.91 -8.78
CA ASN A 102 -1.90 -22.56 -7.53
C ASN A 102 -0.70 -23.23 -6.81
N SER A 103 0.52 -22.88 -7.18
CA SER A 103 1.72 -23.36 -6.49
C SER A 103 1.90 -22.63 -5.15
N TYR A 104 1.86 -23.38 -4.05
CA TYR A 104 2.08 -22.83 -2.71
C TYR A 104 3.43 -22.09 -2.59
N LEU A 105 4.52 -22.74 -3.03
CA LEU A 105 5.86 -22.14 -2.98
C LEU A 105 5.97 -20.91 -3.88
N GLY A 106 5.33 -20.95 -5.05
CA GLY A 106 5.26 -19.80 -5.96
C GLY A 106 4.57 -18.61 -5.29
N LEU A 107 3.38 -18.80 -4.73
CA LEU A 107 2.64 -17.77 -4.03
C LEU A 107 3.34 -17.28 -2.77
N ALA A 108 3.97 -18.18 -2.00
CA ALA A 108 4.75 -17.78 -0.84
C ALA A 108 5.94 -16.88 -1.23
N SER A 109 6.70 -17.26 -2.27
CA SER A 109 7.82 -16.46 -2.77
C SER A 109 7.37 -15.10 -3.28
N VAL A 110 6.29 -15.04 -4.05
CA VAL A 110 5.69 -13.78 -4.51
C VAL A 110 5.25 -12.92 -3.33
N THR A 111 4.58 -13.52 -2.33
CA THR A 111 4.09 -12.80 -1.16
C THR A 111 5.23 -12.24 -0.32
N VAL A 112 6.34 -12.98 -0.15
CA VAL A 112 7.55 -12.49 0.54
C VAL A 112 8.13 -11.28 -0.20
N LEU A 113 8.39 -11.42 -1.50
CA LEU A 113 8.99 -10.35 -2.30
C LEU A 113 8.09 -9.12 -2.35
N PHE A 114 6.82 -9.30 -2.67
CA PHE A 114 5.83 -8.23 -2.70
C PHE A 114 5.76 -7.50 -1.38
N SER A 115 5.54 -8.22 -0.27
CA SER A 115 5.34 -7.58 1.03
C SER A 115 6.61 -6.94 1.59
N PHE A 116 7.79 -7.47 1.26
CA PHE A 116 9.06 -6.84 1.62
C PHE A 116 9.22 -5.45 1.00
N PHE A 117 8.91 -5.29 -0.28
CA PHE A 117 8.95 -3.99 -0.94
C PHE A 117 7.78 -3.10 -0.53
N TRP A 118 6.58 -3.64 -0.42
CA TRP A 118 5.38 -2.87 -0.11
C TRP A 118 5.40 -2.29 1.31
N ASN A 119 5.93 -3.03 2.30
CA ASN A 119 6.08 -2.56 3.67
C ASN A 119 7.12 -1.44 3.83
N ALA A 120 7.89 -1.12 2.79
CA ALA A 120 8.76 0.06 2.76
C ALA A 120 7.97 1.37 2.64
N ALA A 121 6.87 1.36 1.86
CA ALA A 121 6.26 2.57 1.35
C ALA A 121 5.60 3.42 2.45
N LEU A 122 4.74 2.84 3.28
CA LEU A 122 3.94 3.61 4.23
C LEU A 122 4.78 4.35 5.29
N PRO A 123 5.71 3.71 6.02
CA PRO A 123 6.48 4.40 7.05
C PRO A 123 7.35 5.54 6.48
N GLN A 124 7.92 5.33 5.29
CA GLN A 124 8.72 6.35 4.63
C GLN A 124 7.85 7.52 4.15
N PHE A 125 6.64 7.23 3.65
CA PHE A 125 5.72 8.27 3.22
C PHE A 125 5.11 9.05 4.40
N GLU A 126 4.89 8.40 5.54
CA GLU A 126 4.49 9.07 6.78
C GLU A 126 5.56 10.07 7.23
N ALA A 127 6.83 9.68 7.20
CA ALA A 127 7.94 10.59 7.50
C ALA A 127 7.97 11.79 6.53
N VAL A 128 7.85 11.55 5.22
CA VAL A 128 7.78 12.62 4.21
C VAL A 128 6.58 13.53 4.44
N THR A 129 5.43 12.97 4.80
CA THR A 129 4.22 13.75 5.08
C THR A 129 4.43 14.67 6.29
N LEU A 130 4.99 14.16 7.38
CA LEU A 130 5.26 14.93 8.59
C LEU A 130 6.32 16.02 8.34
N ASP A 131 7.36 15.71 7.58
CA ASP A 131 8.38 16.70 7.17
C ASP A 131 7.76 17.87 6.38
N HIS A 132 6.82 17.58 5.47
CA HIS A 132 6.13 18.62 4.70
C HIS A 132 5.12 19.41 5.53
N LEU A 133 4.49 18.80 6.50
CA LEU A 133 3.54 19.46 7.39
C LEU A 133 4.25 20.35 8.42
N GLY A 134 5.44 20.00 8.89
CA GLY A 134 6.21 20.75 9.86
C GLY A 134 5.37 21.19 11.07
N GLU A 135 5.26 22.49 11.29
CA GLU A 135 4.44 23.08 12.38
C GLU A 135 2.94 22.75 12.25
N GLN A 136 2.48 22.35 11.08
CA GLN A 136 1.09 21.96 10.80
C GLN A 136 0.84 20.45 11.00
N ALA A 137 1.67 19.74 11.77
CA ALA A 137 1.53 18.31 12.06
C ALA A 137 0.11 17.94 12.59
N HIS A 138 -0.59 18.88 13.24
CA HIS A 138 -1.99 18.71 13.66
C HIS A 138 -2.95 18.44 12.48
N ARG A 139 -2.57 18.77 11.25
CA ARG A 139 -3.36 18.49 10.02
C ARG A 139 -3.11 17.10 9.45
N TYR A 140 -2.15 16.35 9.99
CA TYR A 140 -1.85 14.99 9.54
C TYR A 140 -3.09 14.11 9.49
N SER A 141 -3.96 14.20 10.51
CA SER A 141 -5.21 13.42 10.56
C SER A 141 -6.13 13.67 9.35
N ARG A 142 -6.19 14.90 8.84
CA ARG A 142 -7.02 15.24 7.67
C ARG A 142 -6.45 14.64 6.37
N VAL A 143 -5.13 14.63 6.22
CA VAL A 143 -4.46 13.98 5.08
C VAL A 143 -4.65 12.47 5.18
N ARG A 144 -4.45 11.91 6.37
CA ARG A 144 -4.54 10.47 6.64
C ARG A 144 -5.96 9.91 6.52
N LEU A 145 -6.99 10.75 6.73
CA LEU A 145 -8.41 10.38 6.59
C LEU A 145 -8.72 9.82 5.21
N TRP A 146 -8.07 10.33 4.15
CA TRP A 146 -8.25 9.82 2.79
C TRP A 146 -7.85 8.36 2.64
N GLY A 147 -6.95 7.88 3.50
CA GLY A 147 -6.66 6.45 3.59
C GLY A 147 -7.88 5.63 4.01
N SER A 148 -8.64 6.08 5.01
CA SER A 148 -9.87 5.39 5.41
C SER A 148 -10.92 5.40 4.29
N VAL A 149 -11.05 6.52 3.59
CA VAL A 149 -11.93 6.63 2.41
C VAL A 149 -11.50 5.64 1.33
N GLY A 150 -10.21 5.56 1.02
CA GLY A 150 -9.67 4.61 0.04
C GLY A 150 -9.92 3.16 0.44
N PHE A 151 -9.65 2.81 1.70
CA PHE A 151 -9.88 1.46 2.23
C PHE A 151 -11.36 1.03 2.10
N VAL A 152 -12.27 1.84 2.64
CA VAL A 152 -13.70 1.52 2.62
C VAL A 152 -14.24 1.51 1.18
N GLY A 153 -13.84 2.51 0.37
CA GLY A 153 -14.27 2.60 -1.02
C GLY A 153 -13.85 1.38 -1.85
N ALA A 154 -12.60 0.93 -1.70
CA ALA A 154 -12.12 -0.25 -2.40
C ALA A 154 -12.75 -1.55 -1.89
N ALA A 155 -12.86 -1.72 -0.57
CA ALA A 155 -13.46 -2.91 0.03
C ALA A 155 -14.93 -3.07 -0.38
N VAL A 156 -15.70 -1.99 -0.33
CA VAL A 156 -17.12 -1.99 -0.71
C VAL A 156 -17.28 -2.12 -2.22
N GLY A 157 -16.48 -1.37 -3.00
CA GLY A 157 -16.53 -1.41 -4.46
C GLY A 157 -16.27 -2.81 -5.01
N LEU A 158 -15.22 -3.48 -4.52
CA LEU A 158 -14.92 -4.86 -4.92
C LEU A 158 -15.97 -5.85 -4.41
N GLY A 159 -16.59 -5.59 -3.25
CA GLY A 159 -17.69 -6.39 -2.75
C GLY A 159 -18.91 -6.41 -3.68
N PHE A 160 -19.18 -5.30 -4.35
CA PHE A 160 -20.21 -5.23 -5.39
C PHE A 160 -19.77 -5.85 -6.72
N ALA A 161 -18.48 -5.80 -7.03
CA ALA A 161 -17.96 -6.35 -8.29
C ALA A 161 -17.80 -7.89 -8.24
N THR A 162 -17.43 -8.45 -7.10
CA THR A 162 -17.13 -9.88 -6.93
C THR A 162 -18.29 -10.81 -7.35
N PRO A 163 -19.57 -10.53 -7.07
CA PRO A 163 -20.68 -11.39 -7.50
C PRO A 163 -20.81 -11.48 -9.03
N ALA A 164 -20.43 -10.41 -9.75
CA ALA A 164 -20.53 -10.36 -11.21
C ALA A 164 -19.30 -10.95 -11.91
N TRP A 165 -18.10 -10.80 -11.32
CA TRP A 165 -16.81 -11.08 -11.98
C TRP A 165 -16.04 -12.23 -11.35
N GLY A 166 -16.49 -12.70 -10.19
CA GLY A 166 -15.82 -13.75 -9.42
C GLY A 166 -14.56 -13.26 -8.67
N THR A 167 -14.01 -14.12 -7.83
CA THR A 167 -12.78 -13.81 -7.05
C THR A 167 -11.50 -13.78 -7.89
N SER A 168 -11.55 -14.24 -9.14
CA SER A 168 -10.42 -14.23 -10.06
C SER A 168 -9.94 -12.83 -10.46
N ILE A 169 -10.76 -11.78 -10.28
CA ILE A 169 -10.38 -10.40 -10.57
C ILE A 169 -9.45 -9.79 -9.49
N VAL A 170 -9.39 -10.37 -8.29
CA VAL A 170 -8.65 -9.79 -7.15
C VAL A 170 -7.19 -9.48 -7.48
N PRO A 171 -6.40 -10.35 -8.12
CA PRO A 171 -5.03 -10.01 -8.49
C PRO A 171 -4.92 -8.86 -9.49
N ALA A 172 -5.86 -8.75 -10.45
CA ALA A 172 -5.87 -7.67 -11.43
C ALA A 172 -6.15 -6.31 -10.78
N GLU A 173 -7.13 -6.25 -9.88
CA GLU A 173 -7.45 -5.06 -9.10
C GLU A 173 -6.27 -4.63 -8.22
N LEU A 174 -5.62 -5.57 -7.53
CA LEU A 174 -4.43 -5.29 -6.72
C LEU A 174 -3.28 -4.74 -7.57
N LEU A 175 -3.02 -5.34 -8.74
CA LEU A 175 -1.99 -4.84 -9.66
C LEU A 175 -2.30 -3.44 -10.15
N GLY A 176 -3.54 -3.15 -10.49
CA GLY A 176 -3.98 -1.81 -10.90
C GLY A 176 -3.70 -0.77 -9.81
N VAL A 177 -4.10 -1.07 -8.57
CA VAL A 177 -3.88 -0.16 -7.44
C VAL A 177 -2.38 -0.02 -7.10
N PHE A 178 -1.60 -1.11 -7.12
CA PHE A 178 -0.15 -1.03 -6.87
C PHE A 178 0.58 -0.24 -7.95
N SER A 179 0.18 -0.37 -9.22
CA SER A 179 0.75 0.41 -10.32
C SER A 179 0.45 1.90 -10.20
N ALA A 180 -0.69 2.27 -9.62
CA ALA A 180 -1.06 3.67 -9.40
C ALA A 180 -0.25 4.34 -8.26
N LEU A 181 0.44 3.57 -7.43
CA LEU A 181 1.31 4.10 -6.36
C LEU A 181 2.69 4.56 -6.88
N TRP A 182 3.10 4.11 -8.06
CA TRP A 182 4.38 4.50 -8.67
C TRP A 182 4.28 5.83 -9.40
#